data_66592bc10eb184f0014202cec3e7272b
#
_entry.id   66592bc10eb184f0014202cec3e7272b
#
_cell.length_a   1.000
_cell.length_b   1.000
_cell.length_c   1.000
_cell.angle_alpha   90.00
_cell.angle_beta   90.00
_cell.angle_gamma   90.00
#
_symmetry.space_group_name_H-M   'P 1'
#
loop_
_entity.id
_entity.type
_entity.pdbx_description
1 polymer ?
#
loop_
_entity_poly.entity_id
_entity_poly.type
_entity_poly.pdbx_seq_one_letter_code
_entity_poly.pdbx_strand_id
1 'polypeptide(L)'
;MSASLRTAQKFIDQFGTLDTTTLSTILTDNYHHEFAPSSIPSLPGPFDKAGFLAHHSKLQDTMTSFPVIAKETIDNPAANQVTIWATSHTVFREDVKDYENGMNDEEWTYRGEYVFMLWMEEGGERVTRCVEFLDSLGTKRLRALMKRARENRRKRLGIEDRGGWEDSK
;
A
#
# COMPACT_ATOMS: atom_id res chain seq x y z
N MET A 1 11.33 -11.58 -20.13
CA MET A 1 10.57 -10.60 -19.33
C MET A 1 11.16 -9.21 -19.57
N SER A 2 10.33 -8.24 -19.99
CA SER A 2 10.80 -6.87 -20.26
C SER A 2 11.34 -6.17 -18.99
N ALA A 3 12.08 -5.05 -19.15
CA ALA A 3 12.53 -4.25 -18.02
C ALA A 3 11.32 -3.74 -17.22
N SER A 4 10.30 -3.23 -17.91
CA SER A 4 9.06 -2.74 -17.30
C SER A 4 8.35 -3.79 -16.44
N LEU A 5 8.25 -5.02 -16.92
CA LEU A 5 7.66 -6.13 -16.14
C LEU A 5 8.48 -6.47 -14.90
N ARG A 6 9.82 -6.46 -15.00
CA ARG A 6 10.68 -6.68 -13.82
C ARG A 6 10.54 -5.57 -12.81
N THR A 7 10.48 -4.32 -13.27
CA THR A 7 10.30 -3.15 -12.39
C THR A 7 8.93 -3.15 -11.73
N ALA A 8 7.88 -3.48 -12.47
CA ALA A 8 6.52 -3.62 -11.94
C ALA A 8 6.45 -4.73 -10.87
N GLN A 9 7.10 -5.86 -11.09
CA GLN A 9 7.17 -6.93 -10.09
C GLN A 9 7.91 -6.46 -8.82
N LYS A 10 9.08 -5.83 -8.97
CA LYS A 10 9.80 -5.23 -7.83
C LYS A 10 8.93 -4.24 -7.06
N PHE A 11 8.13 -3.44 -7.76
CA PHE A 11 7.25 -2.46 -7.13
C PHE A 11 6.23 -3.13 -6.19
N ILE A 12 5.53 -4.16 -6.64
CA ILE A 12 4.53 -4.85 -5.79
C ILE A 12 5.18 -5.71 -4.70
N ASP A 13 6.39 -6.25 -4.92
CA ASP A 13 7.09 -7.07 -3.94
C ASP A 13 7.46 -6.27 -2.67
N GLN A 14 7.65 -4.94 -2.78
CA GLN A 14 8.00 -4.10 -1.65
C GLN A 14 6.88 -3.99 -0.59
N PHE A 15 5.65 -4.21 -0.98
CA PHE A 15 4.55 -4.28 -0.01
C PHE A 15 4.68 -5.49 0.93
N GLY A 16 5.28 -6.58 0.46
CA GLY A 16 5.53 -7.77 1.29
C GLY A 16 6.54 -7.54 2.39
N THR A 17 7.56 -6.74 2.15
CA THR A 17 8.63 -6.42 3.10
C THR A 17 8.45 -5.08 3.78
N LEU A 18 7.63 -4.20 3.20
CA LEU A 18 7.50 -2.78 3.56
C LEU A 18 8.87 -2.05 3.51
N ASP A 19 9.78 -2.53 2.65
CA ASP A 19 11.11 -1.94 2.47
C ASP A 19 11.06 -0.74 1.53
N THR A 20 11.45 0.42 2.06
CA THR A 20 11.51 1.67 1.30
C THR A 20 12.83 1.86 0.56
N THR A 21 13.87 1.11 0.90
CA THR A 21 15.20 1.23 0.28
C THR A 21 15.14 0.83 -1.19
N THR A 22 14.70 -0.39 -1.47
CA THR A 22 14.52 -0.86 -2.84
C THR A 22 13.47 -0.04 -3.58
N LEU A 23 12.35 0.27 -2.91
CA LEU A 23 11.30 1.10 -3.48
C LEU A 23 11.85 2.45 -3.97
N SER A 24 12.69 3.11 -3.17
CA SER A 24 13.27 4.39 -3.53
C SER A 24 14.16 4.35 -4.78
N THR A 25 14.79 3.20 -5.08
CA THR A 25 15.66 3.05 -6.25
C THR A 25 14.89 2.86 -7.55
N ILE A 26 13.68 2.32 -7.49
CA ILE A 26 12.83 2.05 -8.65
C ILE A 26 11.80 3.15 -8.94
N LEU A 27 11.78 4.21 -8.14
CA LEU A 27 10.96 5.40 -8.39
C LEU A 27 11.82 6.53 -8.94
N THR A 28 11.32 7.24 -9.95
CA THR A 28 11.98 8.45 -10.47
C THR A 28 11.87 9.60 -9.46
N ASP A 29 12.70 10.63 -9.60
CA ASP A 29 12.66 11.78 -8.68
C ASP A 29 11.38 12.61 -8.83
N ASN A 30 10.76 12.58 -10.02
CA ASN A 30 9.48 13.20 -10.31
C ASN A 30 8.28 12.21 -10.19
N TYR A 31 8.45 11.14 -9.43
CA TYR A 31 7.39 10.15 -9.21
C TYR A 31 6.12 10.77 -8.65
N HIS A 32 4.98 10.30 -9.15
CA HIS A 32 3.65 10.69 -8.69
C HIS A 32 2.80 9.46 -8.38
N HIS A 33 2.17 9.45 -7.21
CA HIS A 33 1.28 8.39 -6.76
C HIS A 33 -0.09 8.95 -6.39
N GLU A 34 -1.15 8.33 -6.89
CA GLU A 34 -2.50 8.66 -6.50
C GLU A 34 -3.35 7.42 -6.27
N PHE A 35 -4.23 7.50 -5.30
CA PHE A 35 -5.23 6.47 -5.04
C PHE A 35 -6.54 6.77 -5.76
N ALA A 36 -7.22 5.73 -6.21
CA ALA A 36 -8.52 5.77 -6.87
C ALA A 36 -9.44 4.67 -6.27
N PRO A 37 -10.76 4.75 -6.45
CA PRO A 37 -11.51 5.82 -7.09
C PRO A 37 -11.67 7.05 -6.19
N SER A 38 -11.85 8.21 -6.78
CA SER A 38 -12.07 9.47 -6.06
C SER A 38 -13.35 9.50 -5.22
N SER A 39 -14.23 8.52 -5.40
CA SER A 39 -15.46 8.35 -4.60
C SER A 39 -15.18 7.81 -3.19
N ILE A 40 -14.00 7.27 -2.92
CA ILE A 40 -13.61 6.89 -1.56
C ILE A 40 -13.23 8.19 -0.82
N PRO A 41 -13.96 8.54 0.26
CA PRO A 41 -13.69 9.80 0.96
C PRO A 41 -12.33 9.77 1.66
N SER A 42 -11.67 10.92 1.70
CA SER A 42 -10.43 11.12 2.48
C SER A 42 -9.30 10.13 2.15
N LEU A 43 -9.14 9.77 0.88
CA LEU A 43 -7.93 9.06 0.46
C LEU A 43 -6.69 9.94 0.69
N PRO A 44 -5.57 9.35 1.14
CA PRO A 44 -4.34 10.11 1.30
C PRO A 44 -3.75 10.49 -0.05
N GLY A 45 -2.86 11.48 -0.06
CA GLY A 45 -2.18 11.92 -1.28
C GLY A 45 -2.94 13.01 -2.04
N PRO A 46 -2.63 13.25 -3.35
CA PRO A 46 -1.58 12.54 -4.07
C PRO A 46 -0.19 12.74 -3.47
N PHE A 47 0.74 11.83 -3.76
CA PHE A 47 2.09 11.84 -3.22
C PHE A 47 3.14 12.04 -4.30
N ASP A 48 4.18 12.80 -3.98
CA ASP A 48 5.48 12.70 -4.61
C ASP A 48 6.26 11.49 -4.07
N LYS A 49 7.48 11.28 -4.57
CA LYS A 49 8.34 10.18 -4.14
C LYS A 49 8.55 10.15 -2.62
N ALA A 50 8.91 11.28 -2.02
CA ALA A 50 9.20 11.37 -0.59
C ALA A 50 7.93 11.09 0.24
N GLY A 51 6.81 11.67 -0.14
CA GLY A 51 5.51 11.45 0.50
C GLY A 51 5.05 10.00 0.42
N PHE A 52 5.23 9.34 -0.74
CA PHE A 52 4.86 7.93 -0.89
C PHE A 52 5.76 7.00 -0.06
N LEU A 53 7.07 7.22 -0.06
CA LEU A 53 7.99 6.45 0.80
C LEU A 53 7.66 6.62 2.28
N ALA A 54 7.35 7.84 2.72
CA ALA A 54 6.93 8.10 4.10
C ALA A 54 5.59 7.41 4.44
N HIS A 55 4.61 7.45 3.51
CA HIS A 55 3.34 6.74 3.65
C HIS A 55 3.56 5.22 3.78
N HIS A 56 4.36 4.64 2.89
CA HIS A 56 4.68 3.22 2.88
C HIS A 56 5.38 2.79 4.18
N SER A 57 6.36 3.56 4.64
CA SER A 57 7.08 3.30 5.89
C SER A 57 6.17 3.30 7.12
N LYS A 58 5.14 4.16 7.17
CA LYS A 58 4.18 4.21 8.29
C LYS A 58 3.37 2.93 8.46
N LEU A 59 3.22 2.12 7.42
CA LEU A 59 2.52 0.84 7.53
C LEU A 59 3.20 -0.09 8.54
N GLN A 60 4.53 0.01 8.70
CA GLN A 60 5.31 -0.78 9.67
C GLN A 60 4.90 -0.52 11.13
N ASP A 61 4.24 0.60 11.41
CA ASP A 61 3.73 0.90 12.76
C ASP A 61 2.64 -0.08 13.21
N THR A 62 1.89 -0.63 12.27
CA THR A 62 0.76 -1.52 12.55
C THR A 62 0.86 -2.89 11.87
N MET A 63 1.70 -3.02 10.85
CA MET A 63 1.82 -4.23 10.04
C MET A 63 3.26 -4.72 10.00
N THR A 64 3.44 -6.02 9.91
CA THR A 64 4.73 -6.65 9.62
C THR A 64 4.90 -6.90 8.12
N SER A 65 3.78 -7.04 7.41
CA SER A 65 3.77 -7.36 5.98
C SER A 65 2.42 -7.01 5.36
N PHE A 66 2.46 -6.65 4.08
CA PHE A 66 1.27 -6.41 3.26
C PHE A 66 1.49 -7.03 1.86
N PRO A 67 1.63 -8.37 1.76
CA PRO A 67 1.94 -9.02 0.49
C PRO A 67 0.92 -8.68 -0.59
N VAL A 68 1.41 -8.24 -1.74
CA VAL A 68 0.62 -7.99 -2.95
C VAL A 68 0.98 -9.07 -3.97
N ILE A 69 -0.03 -9.81 -4.42
CA ILE A 69 0.13 -10.95 -5.32
C ILE A 69 -0.59 -10.66 -6.63
N ALA A 70 0.15 -10.59 -7.73
CA ALA A 70 -0.42 -10.39 -9.05
C ALA A 70 -1.30 -11.59 -9.45
N LYS A 71 -2.53 -11.30 -9.88
CA LYS A 71 -3.43 -12.25 -10.55
C LYS A 71 -3.22 -12.21 -12.06
N GLU A 72 -3.04 -11.00 -12.58
CA GLU A 72 -2.82 -10.75 -13.99
C GLU A 72 -1.93 -9.52 -14.16
N THR A 73 -1.03 -9.57 -15.14
CA THR A 73 -0.16 -8.44 -15.49
C THR A 73 -0.22 -8.21 -16.99
N ILE A 74 -0.50 -6.98 -17.37
CA ILE A 74 -0.61 -6.54 -18.77
C ILE A 74 0.51 -5.56 -19.05
N ASP A 75 1.39 -5.90 -19.99
CA ASP A 75 2.44 -5.01 -20.48
C ASP A 75 1.93 -4.25 -21.74
N ASN A 76 2.02 -2.93 -21.70
CA ASN A 76 1.70 -2.06 -22.82
C ASN A 76 2.95 -1.21 -23.19
N PRO A 77 3.89 -1.77 -23.98
CA PRO A 77 5.13 -1.08 -24.32
C PRO A 77 4.91 0.22 -25.08
N ALA A 78 3.84 0.33 -25.89
CA ALA A 78 3.52 1.53 -26.66
C ALA A 78 3.19 2.74 -25.76
N ALA A 79 2.70 2.49 -24.55
CA ALA A 79 2.38 3.53 -23.57
C ALA A 79 3.41 3.62 -22.43
N ASN A 80 4.48 2.82 -22.45
CA ASN A 80 5.39 2.61 -21.31
C ASN A 80 4.63 2.30 -20.02
N GLN A 81 3.62 1.44 -20.10
CA GLN A 81 2.70 1.18 -18.99
C GLN A 81 2.60 -0.32 -18.69
N VAL A 82 2.59 -0.64 -17.40
CA VAL A 82 2.24 -1.98 -16.90
C VAL A 82 1.02 -1.84 -16.01
N THR A 83 0.01 -2.67 -16.26
CA THR A 83 -1.17 -2.78 -15.40
C THR A 83 -1.14 -4.11 -14.69
N ILE A 84 -1.35 -4.09 -13.36
CA ILE A 84 -1.36 -5.29 -12.53
C ILE A 84 -2.69 -5.37 -11.80
N TRP A 85 -3.44 -6.43 -12.04
CA TRP A 85 -4.54 -6.83 -11.18
C TRP A 85 -4.00 -7.75 -10.10
N ALA A 86 -4.21 -7.38 -8.83
CA ALA A 86 -3.59 -8.03 -7.70
C ALA A 86 -4.54 -8.20 -6.52
N THR A 87 -4.21 -9.16 -5.66
CA THR A 87 -4.80 -9.30 -4.32
C THR A 87 -3.75 -9.03 -3.26
N SER A 88 -4.21 -8.63 -2.08
CA SER A 88 -3.33 -8.53 -0.92
C SER A 88 -3.97 -9.12 0.32
N HIS A 89 -3.13 -9.38 1.31
CA HIS A 89 -3.57 -9.59 2.67
C HIS A 89 -2.63 -8.85 3.63
N THR A 90 -3.19 -8.40 4.75
CA THR A 90 -2.41 -7.70 5.77
C THR A 90 -2.01 -8.67 6.86
N VAL A 91 -0.75 -8.58 7.27
CA VAL A 91 -0.25 -9.25 8.48
C VAL A 91 -0.03 -8.16 9.53
N PHE A 92 -1.01 -7.98 10.41
CA PHE A 92 -0.89 -7.05 11.53
C PHE A 92 0.13 -7.55 12.53
N ARG A 93 0.82 -6.61 13.19
CA ARG A 93 1.73 -6.91 14.29
C ARG A 93 0.95 -7.50 15.47
N GLU A 94 1.52 -8.46 16.17
CA GLU A 94 0.88 -9.04 17.35
C GLU A 94 0.67 -8.03 18.49
N ASP A 95 1.57 -7.05 18.61
CA ASP A 95 1.52 -6.03 19.65
C ASP A 95 0.44 -4.94 19.43
N VAL A 96 -0.24 -4.95 18.28
CA VAL A 96 -1.38 -4.04 18.01
C VAL A 96 -2.73 -4.74 18.08
N LYS A 97 -2.76 -6.06 18.18
CA LYS A 97 -4.00 -6.85 18.30
C LYS A 97 -4.52 -6.82 19.74
N ASP A 98 -5.82 -6.79 19.90
CA ASP A 98 -6.51 -6.78 21.19
C ASP A 98 -7.42 -8.00 21.35
N TYR A 99 -6.81 -9.11 21.66
CA TYR A 99 -7.55 -10.36 21.89
C TYR A 99 -8.52 -10.28 23.10
N GLU A 100 -8.28 -9.36 24.02
CA GLU A 100 -9.11 -9.15 25.22
C GLU A 100 -10.54 -8.70 24.92
N ASN A 101 -10.75 -8.09 23.73
CA ASN A 101 -12.06 -7.62 23.28
C ASN A 101 -12.77 -8.59 22.32
N GLY A 102 -12.31 -9.83 22.26
CA GLY A 102 -12.98 -10.89 21.52
C GLY A 102 -12.68 -10.97 20.02
N MET A 103 -11.80 -10.12 19.49
CA MET A 103 -11.36 -10.26 18.11
C MET A 103 -10.35 -11.41 17.97
N ASN A 104 -10.69 -12.38 17.11
CA ASN A 104 -9.80 -13.47 16.75
C ASN A 104 -8.92 -13.12 15.53
N ASP A 105 -8.01 -14.01 15.15
CA ASP A 105 -7.10 -13.79 14.03
C ASP A 105 -7.80 -13.59 12.71
N GLU A 106 -8.94 -14.23 12.46
CA GLU A 106 -9.71 -14.06 11.23
C GLU A 106 -10.33 -12.66 11.15
N GLU A 107 -10.81 -12.12 12.27
CA GLU A 107 -11.34 -10.76 12.35
C GLU A 107 -10.24 -9.70 12.14
N TRP A 108 -8.99 -10.00 12.50
CA TRP A 108 -7.81 -9.19 12.19
C TRP A 108 -7.31 -9.38 10.76
N THR A 109 -7.81 -10.39 10.03
CA THR A 109 -7.38 -10.62 8.66
C THR A 109 -8.08 -9.65 7.70
N TYR A 110 -7.27 -8.95 6.91
CA TYR A 110 -7.73 -8.17 5.79
C TYR A 110 -7.27 -8.79 4.48
N ARG A 111 -8.19 -8.89 3.52
CA ARG A 111 -7.93 -9.27 2.14
C ARG A 111 -8.51 -8.20 1.24
N GLY A 112 -7.73 -7.71 0.30
CA GLY A 112 -8.15 -6.69 -0.65
C GLY A 112 -7.80 -7.04 -2.07
N GLU A 113 -8.37 -6.31 -3.01
CA GLU A 113 -8.14 -6.42 -4.42
C GLU A 113 -7.80 -5.05 -5.01
N TYR A 114 -6.87 -5.01 -5.96
CA TYR A 114 -6.28 -3.77 -6.47
C TYR A 114 -6.02 -3.85 -7.96
N VAL A 115 -6.04 -2.69 -8.59
CA VAL A 115 -5.44 -2.51 -9.91
C VAL A 115 -4.36 -1.44 -9.80
N PHE A 116 -3.10 -1.81 -10.03
CA PHE A 116 -1.99 -0.88 -10.16
C PHE A 116 -1.77 -0.55 -11.63
N MET A 117 -1.85 0.71 -11.96
CA MET A 117 -1.45 1.22 -13.27
C MET A 117 -0.13 1.96 -13.09
N LEU A 118 0.95 1.39 -13.64
CA LEU A 118 2.31 1.88 -13.49
C LEU A 118 2.81 2.44 -14.82
N TRP A 119 3.18 3.71 -14.87
CA TRP A 119 3.89 4.30 -16.01
C TRP A 119 5.38 4.29 -15.72
N MET A 120 6.14 3.85 -16.71
CA MET A 120 7.59 3.72 -16.64
C MET A 120 8.28 4.88 -17.34
N GLU A 121 9.51 5.18 -16.95
CA GLU A 121 10.41 5.99 -17.77
C GLU A 121 10.81 5.24 -19.05
N GLU A 122 11.40 5.93 -19.99
CA GLU A 122 12.03 5.32 -21.15
C GLU A 122 13.09 4.30 -20.69
N GLY A 123 13.01 3.08 -21.23
CA GLY A 123 13.84 1.95 -20.78
C GLY A 123 13.21 1.05 -19.72
N GLY A 124 12.18 1.51 -19.01
CA GLY A 124 11.37 0.67 -18.11
C GLY A 124 12.02 0.31 -16.77
N GLU A 125 13.13 0.95 -16.39
CA GLU A 125 13.87 0.63 -15.17
C GLU A 125 13.29 1.29 -13.91
N ARG A 126 12.53 2.38 -14.07
CA ARG A 126 11.90 3.11 -12.95
C ARG A 126 10.46 3.50 -13.26
N VAL A 127 9.65 3.61 -12.21
CA VAL A 127 8.26 4.05 -12.25
C VAL A 127 8.20 5.58 -12.12
N THR A 128 7.50 6.24 -13.03
CA THR A 128 7.27 7.68 -13.02
C THR A 128 5.94 8.04 -12.37
N ARG A 129 4.94 7.16 -12.50
CA ARG A 129 3.59 7.37 -11.98
C ARG A 129 2.94 6.06 -11.60
N CYS A 130 2.15 6.09 -10.55
CA CYS A 130 1.23 5.01 -10.18
C CYS A 130 -0.17 5.56 -9.93
N VAL A 131 -1.17 4.89 -10.48
CA VAL A 131 -2.55 4.98 -10.03
C VAL A 131 -2.89 3.64 -9.39
N GLU A 132 -3.17 3.68 -8.11
CA GLU A 132 -3.59 2.51 -7.33
C GLU A 132 -5.11 2.54 -7.15
N PHE A 133 -5.82 1.70 -7.90
CA PHE A 133 -7.27 1.59 -7.81
C PHE A 133 -7.63 0.56 -6.73
N LEU A 134 -8.35 1.04 -5.70
CA LEU A 134 -8.64 0.29 -4.47
C LEU A 134 -10.03 -0.36 -4.53
N ASP A 135 -10.14 -1.54 -3.95
CA ASP A 135 -11.44 -2.10 -3.55
C ASP A 135 -12.06 -1.21 -2.45
N SER A 136 -13.18 -0.56 -2.78
CA SER A 136 -13.83 0.41 -1.90
C SER A 136 -14.38 -0.23 -0.61
N LEU A 137 -14.93 -1.44 -0.70
CA LEU A 137 -15.45 -2.16 0.47
C LEU A 137 -14.31 -2.67 1.36
N GLY A 138 -13.30 -3.26 0.73
CA GLY A 138 -12.11 -3.71 1.43
C GLY A 138 -11.38 -2.56 2.11
N THR A 139 -11.22 -1.43 1.44
CA THR A 139 -10.59 -0.24 2.00
C THR A 139 -11.31 0.27 3.25
N LYS A 140 -12.64 0.26 3.25
CA LYS A 140 -13.43 0.63 4.46
C LYS A 140 -13.10 -0.28 5.63
N ARG A 141 -13.00 -1.59 5.39
CA ARG A 141 -12.62 -2.57 6.44
C ARG A 141 -11.18 -2.36 6.90
N LEU A 142 -10.25 -2.18 5.96
CA LEU A 142 -8.83 -1.95 6.30
C LEU A 142 -8.68 -0.71 7.20
N ARG A 143 -9.35 0.39 6.88
CA ARG A 143 -9.35 1.61 7.70
C ARG A 143 -9.78 1.34 9.14
N ALA A 144 -10.86 0.59 9.33
CA ALA A 144 -11.36 0.26 10.67
C ALA A 144 -10.33 -0.56 11.46
N LEU A 145 -9.69 -1.54 10.82
CA LEU A 145 -8.64 -2.34 11.45
C LEU A 145 -7.39 -1.52 11.78
N MET A 146 -6.94 -0.67 10.86
CA MET A 146 -5.78 0.21 11.08
C MET A 146 -6.02 1.21 12.20
N LYS A 147 -7.20 1.82 12.24
CA LYS A 147 -7.57 2.72 13.33
C LYS A 147 -7.50 1.99 14.68
N ARG A 148 -8.10 0.82 14.78
CA ARG A 148 -8.05 0.00 16.00
C ARG A 148 -6.63 -0.39 16.39
N ALA A 149 -5.81 -0.82 15.42
CA ALA A 149 -4.41 -1.15 15.64
C ALA A 149 -3.61 0.03 16.22
N ARG A 150 -3.82 1.23 15.70
CA ARG A 150 -3.17 2.46 16.21
C ARG A 150 -3.64 2.84 17.60
N GLU A 151 -4.94 2.75 17.87
CA GLU A 151 -5.49 2.99 19.20
C GLU A 151 -4.90 2.03 20.24
N ASN A 152 -4.78 0.74 19.89
CA ASN A 152 -4.19 -0.27 20.75
C ASN A 152 -2.70 0.01 21.00
N ARG A 153 -1.96 0.34 19.93
CA ARG A 153 -0.54 0.71 20.02
C ARG A 153 -0.35 1.93 20.92
N ARG A 154 -1.15 2.96 20.75
CA ARG A 154 -1.12 4.16 21.60
C ARG A 154 -1.35 3.83 23.08
N LYS A 155 -2.39 3.07 23.37
CA LYS A 155 -2.71 2.66 24.75
C LYS A 155 -1.57 1.85 25.39
N ARG A 156 -0.96 0.96 24.62
CA ARG A 156 0.10 0.07 25.11
C ARG A 156 1.43 0.77 25.34
N LEU A 157 1.78 1.71 24.47
CA LEU A 157 3.09 2.38 24.50
C LEU A 157 3.06 3.78 25.13
N GLY A 158 1.86 4.32 25.46
CA GLY A 158 1.71 5.68 25.97
C GLY A 158 2.15 6.78 24.98
N ILE A 159 2.11 6.48 23.66
CA ILE A 159 2.56 7.38 22.60
C ILE A 159 1.37 8.18 22.08
N GLU A 160 1.57 9.49 21.87
CA GLU A 160 0.59 10.29 21.14
C GLU A 160 0.46 9.81 19.70
N ASP A 161 -0.78 9.67 19.24
CA ASP A 161 -1.08 9.28 17.87
C ASP A 161 -0.77 10.45 16.93
N ARG A 162 0.06 10.21 15.92
CA ARG A 162 0.33 11.20 14.86
C ARG A 162 -0.76 11.27 13.80
N GLY A 163 -1.87 10.57 14.03
CA GLY A 163 -2.96 10.43 13.07
C GLY A 163 -2.56 9.61 11.84
N GLY A 164 -3.50 8.86 11.33
CA GLY A 164 -3.40 8.18 10.06
C GLY A 164 -4.40 8.76 9.06
N TRP A 165 -4.25 8.41 7.79
CA TRP A 165 -5.22 8.78 6.75
C TRP A 165 -6.63 8.20 7.03
N GLU A 166 -6.70 7.12 7.79
CA GLU A 166 -7.96 6.49 8.21
C GLU A 166 -8.77 7.35 9.21
N ASP A 167 -8.14 8.33 9.85
CA ASP A 167 -8.79 9.26 10.79
C ASP A 167 -9.37 10.51 10.10
N SER A 168 -9.10 10.68 8.82
CA SER A 168 -9.65 11.78 8.03
C SER A 168 -11.16 11.60 7.84
N LYS A 169 -11.93 12.63 8.20
CA LYS A 169 -13.40 12.65 8.09
C LYS A 169 -13.86 12.91 6.68
#